data_7e5c9c6e878a449eca548df1da358b28
#
_entry.id   7e5c9c6e878a449eca548df1da358b28
#
_cell.length_a   1.000
_cell.length_b   1.000
_cell.length_c   1.000
_cell.angle_alpha   90.00
_cell.angle_beta   90.00
_cell.angle_gamma   90.00
#
_symmetry.space_group_name_H-M   'P 1'
#
loop_
_entity.id
_entity.type
_entity.pdbx_description
1 polymer ?
#
loop_
_entity_poly.entity_id
_entity_poly.type
_entity_poly.pdbx_seq_one_letter_code
_entity_poly.pdbx_strand_id
1 'polypeptide(L)'
;MSNLKKQEYIESFFTDSILNILEGQNLQNISVFKGNSESSHQKVIIGTSTSNTQMNGVVKKMNMFINEKSNLNIEGRNSSWLLIEVKDILIHIFTQESREFYMIEDLYFDCELIYQHG
;
A
#
# COMPACT_ATOMS: atom_id res chain seq x y z
N MET A 1 -5.13 29.72 1.31
CA MET A 1 -5.31 28.34 0.82
C MET A 1 -6.49 27.71 1.54
N SER A 2 -7.37 27.04 0.82
CA SER A 2 -8.52 26.37 1.43
C SER A 2 -8.05 25.14 2.23
N ASN A 3 -8.84 24.74 3.24
CA ASN A 3 -8.54 23.54 4.02
C ASN A 3 -8.50 22.29 3.14
N LEU A 4 -9.30 22.28 2.07
CA LEU A 4 -9.35 21.14 1.14
C LEU A 4 -8.02 20.94 0.42
N LYS A 5 -7.39 22.00 -0.09
CA LYS A 5 -6.08 21.90 -0.75
C LYS A 5 -4.99 21.46 0.21
N LYS A 6 -5.03 21.93 1.45
CA LYS A 6 -4.08 21.52 2.47
C LYS A 6 -4.22 20.03 2.78
N GLN A 7 -5.45 19.54 2.85
CA GLN A 7 -5.75 18.14 3.10
C GLN A 7 -5.23 17.26 1.95
N GLU A 8 -5.48 17.65 0.70
CA GLU A 8 -4.99 16.92 -0.47
C GLU A 8 -3.47 16.85 -0.49
N TYR A 9 -2.79 17.95 -0.13
CA TYR A 9 -1.34 17.99 -0.06
C TYR A 9 -0.79 16.99 0.99
N ILE A 10 -1.40 16.97 2.17
CA ILE A 10 -0.99 16.06 3.25
C ILE A 10 -1.19 14.60 2.83
N GLU A 11 -2.32 14.29 2.20
CA GLU A 11 -2.60 12.92 1.73
C GLU A 11 -1.62 12.47 0.66
N SER A 12 -1.28 13.35 -0.28
CA SER A 12 -0.30 13.07 -1.33
C SER A 12 1.08 12.82 -0.74
N PHE A 13 1.51 13.66 0.20
CA PHE A 13 2.79 13.49 0.87
C PHE A 13 2.86 12.16 1.63
N PHE A 14 1.78 11.81 2.31
CA PHE A 14 1.69 10.57 3.07
C PHE A 14 1.81 9.35 2.15
N THR A 15 1.08 9.36 1.02
CA THR A 15 1.14 8.30 0.02
C THR A 15 2.53 8.18 -0.58
N ASP A 16 3.15 9.30 -0.94
CA ASP A 16 4.49 9.30 -1.51
C ASP A 16 5.52 8.74 -0.54
N SER A 17 5.37 9.04 0.75
CA SER A 17 6.26 8.51 1.78
C SER A 17 6.14 6.98 1.88
N ILE A 18 4.92 6.45 1.79
CA ILE A 18 4.70 5.00 1.77
C ILE A 18 5.34 4.39 0.52
N LEU A 19 5.12 4.98 -0.65
CA LEU A 19 5.72 4.48 -1.89
C LEU A 19 7.23 4.48 -1.81
N ASN A 20 7.84 5.49 -1.21
CA ASN A 20 9.29 5.53 -1.00
C ASN A 20 9.77 4.36 -0.14
N ILE A 21 8.99 3.99 0.88
CA ILE A 21 9.31 2.82 1.70
C ILE A 21 9.28 1.55 0.86
N LEU A 22 8.23 1.35 0.07
CA LEU A 22 8.07 0.15 -0.74
C LEU A 22 9.17 0.06 -1.80
N GLU A 23 9.42 1.14 -2.51
CA GLU A 23 10.47 1.19 -3.54
C GLU A 23 11.86 1.02 -2.91
N GLY A 24 12.09 1.60 -1.74
CA GLY A 24 13.33 1.45 -1.00
C GLY A 24 13.61 0.02 -0.55
N GLN A 25 12.57 -0.79 -0.38
CA GLN A 25 12.70 -2.22 -0.09
C GLN A 25 12.71 -3.07 -1.36
N ASN A 26 12.81 -2.44 -2.52
CA ASN A 26 12.92 -3.11 -3.83
C ASN A 26 11.70 -3.95 -4.19
N LEU A 27 10.52 -3.57 -3.72
CA LEU A 27 9.29 -4.22 -4.18
C LEU A 27 9.10 -3.97 -5.67
N GLN A 28 8.51 -4.93 -6.36
CA GLN A 28 8.25 -4.89 -7.79
C GLN A 28 6.78 -4.71 -8.09
N ASN A 29 6.49 -4.25 -9.30
CA ASN A 29 5.12 -4.16 -9.83
C ASN A 29 4.17 -3.47 -8.86
N ILE A 30 4.57 -2.29 -8.38
CA ILE A 30 3.77 -1.48 -7.47
C ILE A 30 2.69 -0.76 -8.26
N SER A 31 1.44 -0.93 -7.84
CA SER A 31 0.29 -0.24 -8.44
C SER A 31 -0.48 0.47 -7.35
N VAL A 32 -0.96 1.67 -7.64
CA VAL A 32 -1.80 2.44 -6.73
C VAL A 32 -3.13 2.72 -7.41
N PHE A 33 -4.21 2.32 -6.77
CA PHE A 33 -5.57 2.57 -7.23
C PHE A 33 -6.23 3.60 -6.32
N LYS A 34 -6.98 4.51 -6.94
CA LYS A 34 -7.81 5.47 -6.23
C LYS A 34 -9.16 4.82 -5.95
N GLY A 35 -9.58 4.80 -4.71
CA GLY A 35 -10.89 4.30 -4.34
C GLY A 35 -12.00 5.16 -4.94
N ASN A 36 -13.14 4.53 -5.23
CA ASN A 36 -14.34 5.23 -5.68
C ASN A 36 -15.28 5.45 -4.48
N SER A 37 -16.47 5.98 -4.74
CA SER A 37 -17.44 6.32 -3.70
C SER A 37 -17.93 5.11 -2.89
N GLU A 38 -17.76 3.90 -3.41
CA GLU A 38 -18.17 2.67 -2.75
C GLU A 38 -17.01 1.97 -2.04
N SER A 39 -15.79 2.47 -2.19
CA SER A 39 -14.60 1.86 -1.59
C SER A 39 -14.50 2.18 -0.11
N SER A 40 -14.04 1.21 0.67
CA SER A 40 -13.77 1.40 2.10
C SER A 40 -12.49 2.19 2.36
N HIS A 41 -11.62 2.26 1.37
CA HIS A 41 -10.33 2.97 1.46
C HIS A 41 -10.18 3.94 0.29
N GLN A 42 -9.54 5.08 0.56
CA GLN A 42 -9.31 6.08 -0.48
C GLN A 42 -8.24 5.65 -1.48
N LYS A 43 -7.29 4.85 -1.03
CA LYS A 43 -6.22 4.34 -1.89
C LYS A 43 -5.92 2.90 -1.55
N VAL A 44 -5.60 2.13 -2.58
CA VAL A 44 -5.15 0.75 -2.46
C VAL A 44 -3.82 0.63 -3.19
N ILE A 45 -2.83 0.09 -2.49
CA ILE A 45 -1.49 -0.12 -3.04
C ILE A 45 -1.24 -1.62 -3.10
N ILE A 46 -0.77 -2.09 -4.24
CA ILE A 46 -0.42 -3.50 -4.42
C ILE A 46 1.03 -3.58 -4.87
N GLY A 47 1.81 -4.41 -4.21
CA GLY A 47 3.20 -4.62 -4.57
C GLY A 47 3.59 -6.09 -4.49
N THR A 48 4.68 -6.45 -5.15
CA THR A 48 5.21 -7.81 -5.17
C THR A 48 6.54 -7.85 -4.44
N SER A 49 6.68 -8.80 -3.52
CA SER A 49 7.93 -9.07 -2.81
C SER A 49 8.57 -10.33 -3.36
N THR A 50 9.90 -10.33 -3.43
CA THR A 50 10.66 -11.50 -3.85
C THR A 50 11.20 -12.30 -2.65
N SER A 51 11.04 -11.81 -1.43
CA SER A 51 11.55 -12.49 -0.23
C SER A 51 10.83 -12.04 1.03
N ASN A 52 10.87 -12.88 2.06
CA ASN A 52 10.37 -12.52 3.38
C ASN A 52 11.19 -11.38 3.99
N THR A 53 12.46 -11.28 3.65
CA THR A 53 13.32 -10.18 4.10
C THR A 53 12.78 -8.83 3.63
N GLN A 54 12.34 -8.75 2.37
CA GLN A 54 11.72 -7.54 1.85
C GLN A 54 10.42 -7.20 2.59
N MET A 55 9.56 -8.20 2.77
CA MET A 55 8.30 -8.00 3.51
C MET A 55 8.56 -7.51 4.94
N ASN A 56 9.51 -8.13 5.62
CA ASN A 56 9.86 -7.74 6.99
C ASN A 56 10.47 -6.35 7.03
N GLY A 57 11.23 -5.97 6.01
CA GLY A 57 11.76 -4.62 5.87
C GLY A 57 10.67 -3.59 5.74
N VAL A 58 9.63 -3.88 4.96
CA VAL A 58 8.47 -2.99 4.83
C VAL A 58 7.78 -2.83 6.19
N VAL A 59 7.53 -3.93 6.89
CA VAL A 59 6.89 -3.88 8.22
C VAL A 59 7.70 -3.01 9.18
N LYS A 60 9.01 -3.20 9.20
CA LYS A 60 9.90 -2.42 10.08
C LYS A 60 9.85 -0.93 9.74
N LYS A 61 9.95 -0.58 8.46
CA LYS A 61 9.93 0.81 8.03
C LYS A 61 8.57 1.46 8.28
N MET A 62 7.48 0.74 8.06
CA MET A 62 6.15 1.27 8.34
C MET A 62 5.97 1.51 9.84
N ASN A 63 6.45 0.62 10.69
CA ASN A 63 6.43 0.82 12.14
C ASN A 63 7.23 2.03 12.58
N MET A 64 8.34 2.33 11.90
CA MET A 64 9.13 3.52 12.18
C MET A 64 8.46 4.80 11.68
N PHE A 65 7.78 4.73 10.54
CA PHE A 65 7.14 5.88 9.92
C PHE A 65 5.86 6.29 10.65
N ILE A 66 5.06 5.33 11.12
CA ILE A 66 3.77 5.60 11.76
C ILE A 66 3.97 5.77 13.25
N ASN A 67 3.76 6.99 13.76
CA ASN A 67 3.93 7.31 15.17
C ASN A 67 2.79 6.78 16.03
N GLU A 68 1.55 6.88 15.54
CA GLU A 68 0.40 6.38 16.28
C GLU A 68 0.05 4.95 15.84
N LYS A 69 0.42 3.98 16.66
CA LYS A 69 0.24 2.57 16.33
C LYS A 69 -1.22 2.14 16.18
N SER A 70 -2.15 2.88 16.78
CA SER A 70 -3.59 2.62 16.58
C SER A 70 -4.04 2.85 15.14
N ASN A 71 -3.27 3.60 14.35
CA ASN A 71 -3.56 3.84 12.93
C ASN A 71 -2.89 2.83 12.00
N LEU A 72 -2.17 1.86 12.56
CA LEU A 72 -1.43 0.86 11.79
C LEU A 72 -1.90 -0.53 12.16
N ASN A 73 -2.45 -1.25 11.20
CA ASN A 73 -2.86 -2.64 11.37
C ASN A 73 -2.11 -3.49 10.36
N ILE A 74 -1.43 -4.54 10.83
CA ILE A 74 -0.61 -5.41 10.00
C ILE A 74 -1.05 -6.84 10.22
N GLU A 75 -1.40 -7.52 9.13
CA GLU A 75 -1.79 -8.92 9.13
C GLU A 75 -0.99 -9.70 8.10
N GLY A 76 -0.83 -11.00 8.30
CA GLY A 76 -0.17 -11.87 7.34
C GLY A 76 1.35 -11.82 7.36
N ARG A 77 1.94 -11.47 8.49
CA ARG A 77 3.41 -11.52 8.64
C ARG A 77 3.90 -12.94 8.39
N ASN A 78 5.01 -13.06 7.68
CA ASN A 78 5.64 -14.33 7.35
C ASN A 78 4.76 -15.25 6.48
N SER A 79 3.87 -14.64 5.70
CA SER A 79 3.00 -15.36 4.76
C SER A 79 3.25 -14.87 3.35
N SER A 80 2.51 -15.42 2.39
CA SER A 80 2.59 -15.00 0.99
C SER A 80 1.74 -13.77 0.66
N TRP A 81 1.04 -13.23 1.65
CA TRP A 81 0.15 -12.07 1.50
C TRP A 81 0.18 -11.23 2.78
N LEU A 82 0.95 -10.17 2.74
CA LEU A 82 1.03 -9.19 3.82
C LEU A 82 0.01 -8.09 3.57
N LEU A 83 -0.82 -7.81 4.57
CA LEU A 83 -1.84 -6.77 4.49
C LEU A 83 -1.53 -5.69 5.52
N ILE A 84 -1.40 -4.46 5.06
CA ILE A 84 -1.13 -3.31 5.93
C ILE A 84 -2.23 -2.30 5.71
N GLU A 85 -2.91 -1.92 6.78
CA GLU A 85 -3.89 -0.85 6.75
C GLU A 85 -3.35 0.32 7.57
N VAL A 86 -3.30 1.48 6.96
CA VAL A 86 -2.87 2.70 7.64
C VAL A 86 -3.78 3.84 7.19
N LYS A 87 -4.58 4.37 8.12
CA LYS A 87 -5.61 5.37 7.83
C LYS A 87 -6.52 4.85 6.70
N ASP A 88 -6.67 5.63 5.63
CA ASP A 88 -7.52 5.30 4.49
C ASP A 88 -6.76 4.59 3.36
N ILE A 89 -5.58 4.04 3.68
CA ILE A 89 -4.75 3.35 2.69
C ILE A 89 -4.66 1.87 3.06
N LEU A 90 -4.94 1.03 2.09
CA LEU A 90 -4.80 -0.42 2.21
C LEU A 90 -3.66 -0.87 1.31
N ILE A 91 -2.70 -1.60 1.88
CA ILE A 91 -1.50 -2.04 1.18
C ILE A 91 -1.50 -3.56 1.15
N HIS A 92 -1.48 -4.13 -0.06
CA HIS A 92 -1.33 -5.57 -0.28
C HIS A 92 0.08 -5.85 -0.79
N ILE A 93 0.82 -6.70 -0.10
CA ILE A 93 2.14 -7.14 -0.57
C ILE A 93 2.11 -8.66 -0.71
N PHE A 94 2.29 -9.11 -1.94
CA PHE A 94 2.22 -10.53 -2.29
C PHE A 94 3.58 -11.05 -2.74
N THR A 95 3.78 -12.37 -2.60
CA THR A 95 4.77 -13.04 -3.43
C THR A 95 4.28 -13.02 -4.87
N GLN A 96 5.18 -13.20 -5.83
CA GLN A 96 4.81 -13.26 -7.26
C GLN A 96 3.74 -14.33 -7.51
N GLU A 97 3.94 -15.51 -6.97
CA GLU A 97 3.04 -16.64 -7.12
C GLU A 97 1.65 -16.34 -6.54
N SER A 98 1.61 -15.78 -5.35
CA SER A 98 0.38 -15.44 -4.65
C SER A 98 -0.42 -14.36 -5.40
N ARG A 99 0.28 -13.36 -5.92
CA ARG A 99 -0.37 -12.27 -6.68
C ARG A 99 -1.05 -12.80 -7.93
N GLU A 100 -0.39 -13.70 -8.66
CA GLU A 100 -0.96 -14.34 -9.84
C GLU A 100 -2.13 -15.23 -9.47
N PHE A 101 -2.02 -15.98 -8.37
CA PHE A 101 -3.07 -16.89 -7.94
C PHE A 101 -4.35 -16.17 -7.53
N TYR A 102 -4.23 -15.14 -6.71
CA TYR A 102 -5.41 -14.45 -6.17
C TYR A 102 -5.99 -13.42 -7.12
N MET A 103 -5.21 -12.92 -8.08
CA MET A 103 -5.67 -11.93 -9.05
C MET A 103 -6.36 -10.75 -8.37
N ILE A 104 -5.74 -10.22 -7.33
CA ILE A 104 -6.36 -9.22 -6.45
C ILE A 104 -6.74 -7.93 -7.20
N GLU A 105 -6.04 -7.62 -8.28
CA GLU A 105 -6.33 -6.46 -9.12
C GLU A 105 -7.76 -6.49 -9.67
N ASP A 106 -8.33 -7.67 -9.84
CA ASP A 106 -9.69 -7.81 -10.35
C ASP A 106 -10.73 -7.22 -9.41
N LEU A 107 -10.42 -7.12 -8.11
CA LEU A 107 -11.30 -6.44 -7.15
C LEU A 107 -11.36 -4.93 -7.38
N TYR A 108 -10.38 -4.38 -8.07
CA TYR A 108 -10.24 -2.94 -8.25
C TYR A 108 -10.41 -2.52 -9.70
N PHE A 109 -11.09 -3.36 -10.51
CA PHE A 109 -11.25 -3.11 -11.95
C PHE A 109 -11.99 -1.78 -12.23
N ASP A 110 -12.86 -1.34 -11.33
CA ASP A 110 -13.62 -0.11 -11.45
C ASP A 110 -12.95 1.08 -10.77
N CYS A 111 -11.75 0.90 -10.23
CA CYS A 111 -10.98 1.96 -9.61
C CYS A 111 -9.94 2.50 -10.59
N GLU A 112 -9.63 3.77 -10.44
CA GLU A 112 -8.63 4.43 -11.28
C GLU A 112 -7.22 4.04 -10.86
N LEU A 113 -6.43 3.55 -11.81
CA LEU A 113 -5.00 3.32 -11.60
C LEU A 113 -4.29 4.67 -11.71
N ILE A 114 -3.72 5.15 -10.60
CA ILE A 114 -3.10 6.48 -10.55
C ILE A 114 -1.57 6.45 -10.50
N TYR A 115 -0.96 5.29 -10.28
CA TYR A 115 0.49 5.16 -10.23
C TYR A 115 0.89 3.72 -10.49
N GLN A 116 1.99 3.54 -11.22
CA GLN A 116 2.56 2.22 -11.45
C GLN A 116 4.07 2.33 -11.55
N HIS A 117 4.77 1.40 -10.89
CA HIS A 117 6.22 1.35 -10.86
C HIS A 117 6.66 -0.11 -11.05
N GLY A 118 7.47 -0.32 -12.06
CA GLY A 118 8.08 -1.56 -12.49
C GLY A 118 8.01 -2.73 -11.66
#